data_4abc6e3e8fd34ab04f4521ace5780103
#
_entry.id   4abc6e3e8fd34ab04f4521ace5780103
#
_cell.length_a   1.000
_cell.length_b   1.000
_cell.length_c   1.000
_cell.angle_alpha   90.00
_cell.angle_beta   90.00
_cell.angle_gamma   90.00
#
_symmetry.space_group_name_H-M   'P 1'
#
loop_
_entity.id
_entity.type
_entity.pdbx_description
1 polymer ?
#
loop_
_entity_poly.entity_id
_entity_poly.type
_entity_poly.pdbx_seq_one_letter_code
_entity_poly.pdbx_strand_id
1 'polypeptide(L)'
;MYKKAYATRLGGNKYKIHLWDSAGYDEIEWHNPAYQECSKEEATYTGLSGEPLRKIYKWDKNTPNLHFHDIKPYQKFLIEKYGINDEPSTGHRELFFDIECEIGGALTEEYIERAPMPITTIAYWDKTPDKWVILVRDDKNQLTRTKARNKEIIPCATERELLAKFLEQFREIDPDILVGYNSDFFDIPYLYYRMCNVLGKEWADHLSPLGIVNAKKNNEYFFKQNQYVDIIGVESLDYIRLHKKYSWRDEPSWKLNVIGEKYTGIGKIDYEGNLDQLFQIDLQKYIQYNFRDVEILKLLDEKLQYLALTKNLSHKGKHNYSEVYANSNTQDGAISAYLLSQGIIPPPKSPNPRSKKGYAGGYLFCPKAGLYKYMFDEDLTSLYPSIIMSLNIGRETFVGRIIDVDDRNNRLGLNDLKEKQPHESLLVENSRGMQTQVSVEQLVNIIESQNLAISA
;
A
#
# COMPACT_ATOMS: atom_id res chain seq x y z
N MET A 1 16.30 -11.29 -0.95
CA MET A 1 15.36 -10.17 -1.20
C MET A 1 15.16 -9.40 0.09
N TYR A 2 14.73 -8.13 0.02
CA TYR A 2 14.47 -7.31 1.20
C TYR A 2 13.20 -7.75 1.94
N LYS A 3 13.13 -7.41 3.23
CA LYS A 3 11.94 -7.54 4.07
C LYS A 3 11.22 -6.19 4.24
N LYS A 4 11.99 -5.13 4.44
CA LYS A 4 11.50 -3.75 4.59
C LYS A 4 12.63 -2.77 4.31
N ALA A 5 12.29 -1.53 3.95
CA ALA A 5 13.26 -0.46 3.74
C ALA A 5 12.70 0.90 4.16
N TYR A 6 13.55 1.75 4.69
CA TYR A 6 13.23 3.12 5.06
C TYR A 6 14.32 4.07 4.62
N ALA A 7 13.99 5.29 4.24
CA ALA A 7 14.95 6.29 3.79
C ALA A 7 14.94 7.53 4.68
N THR A 8 16.05 7.80 5.35
CA THR A 8 16.28 9.03 6.10
C THR A 8 17.05 10.02 5.23
N ARG A 9 16.56 11.25 5.08
CA ARG A 9 17.22 12.27 4.29
C ARG A 9 18.41 12.87 5.03
N LEU A 10 19.59 12.86 4.43
CA LEU A 10 20.83 13.43 4.98
C LEU A 10 21.10 14.86 4.50
N GLY A 11 20.48 15.26 3.38
CA GLY A 11 20.62 16.59 2.78
C GLY A 11 20.68 16.51 1.26
N GLY A 12 20.15 17.53 0.56
CA GLY A 12 20.03 17.46 -0.90
C GLY A 12 19.32 16.20 -1.34
N ASN A 13 19.96 15.42 -2.22
CA ASN A 13 19.48 14.13 -2.71
C ASN A 13 20.24 12.93 -2.09
N LYS A 14 20.93 13.15 -0.99
CA LYS A 14 21.61 12.10 -0.24
C LYS A 14 20.68 11.54 0.84
N TYR A 15 20.58 10.23 0.90
CA TYR A 15 19.76 9.48 1.84
C TYR A 15 20.57 8.38 2.54
N LYS A 16 20.20 8.08 3.76
CA LYS A 16 20.57 6.84 4.44
C LYS A 16 19.40 5.87 4.24
N ILE A 17 19.65 4.75 3.60
CA ILE A 17 18.69 3.68 3.42
C ILE A 17 18.92 2.67 4.54
N HIS A 18 17.90 2.50 5.36
CA HIS A 18 17.79 1.43 6.33
C HIS A 18 17.15 0.24 5.63
N LEU A 19 17.91 -0.85 5.49
CA LEU A 19 17.49 -2.04 4.76
C LEU A 19 17.49 -3.24 5.69
N TRP A 20 16.39 -3.94 5.77
CA TRP A 20 16.29 -5.25 6.40
C TRP A 20 16.10 -6.30 5.31
N ASP A 21 16.91 -7.32 5.30
CA ASP A 21 16.83 -8.44 4.38
C ASP A 21 17.09 -9.79 5.08
N SER A 22 17.30 -10.86 4.33
CA SER A 22 17.60 -12.18 4.89
C SER A 22 18.96 -12.27 5.59
N ALA A 23 19.88 -11.34 5.31
CA ALA A 23 21.19 -11.26 5.96
C ALA A 23 21.15 -10.43 7.25
N GLY A 24 20.11 -9.65 7.47
CA GLY A 24 19.93 -8.80 8.65
C GLY A 24 19.65 -7.34 8.29
N TYR A 25 20.04 -6.45 9.20
CA TYR A 25 19.89 -5.00 9.05
C TYR A 25 21.17 -4.36 8.53
N ASP A 26 21.05 -3.44 7.58
CA ASP A 26 22.16 -2.67 7.01
C ASP A 26 21.77 -1.19 6.82
N GLU A 27 22.75 -0.30 6.93
CA GLU A 27 22.63 1.14 6.64
C GLU A 27 23.48 1.52 5.45
N ILE A 28 22.83 1.98 4.38
CA ILE A 28 23.48 2.29 3.12
C ILE A 28 23.33 3.76 2.80
N GLU A 29 24.45 4.50 2.68
CA GLU A 29 24.41 5.84 2.12
C GLU A 29 24.19 5.78 0.61
N TRP A 30 23.16 6.46 0.14
CA TRP A 30 22.75 6.42 -1.25
C TRP A 30 22.39 7.82 -1.77
N HIS A 31 22.81 8.11 -2.98
CA HIS A 31 22.43 9.31 -3.68
C HIS A 31 21.26 9.01 -4.60
N ASN A 32 20.11 9.62 -4.34
CA ASN A 32 18.91 9.48 -5.16
C ASN A 32 19.11 10.18 -6.50
N PRO A 33 19.35 9.44 -7.60
CA PRO A 33 19.53 10.04 -8.91
C PRO A 33 18.22 10.50 -9.50
N ALA A 34 18.28 11.43 -10.45
CA ALA A 34 17.23 11.68 -11.41
C ALA A 34 17.80 11.57 -12.83
N TYR A 35 16.94 11.63 -13.83
CA TYR A 35 17.36 11.59 -15.21
C TYR A 35 16.86 12.87 -15.89
N GLN A 36 17.74 13.55 -16.60
CA GLN A 36 17.48 14.84 -17.24
C GLN A 36 17.60 14.70 -18.75
N GLU A 37 16.71 15.33 -19.48
CA GLU A 37 16.83 15.46 -20.93
C GLU A 37 18.11 16.19 -21.31
N CYS A 38 18.81 15.71 -22.35
CA CYS A 38 20.08 16.22 -22.81
C CYS A 38 20.22 16.06 -24.34
N SER A 39 21.36 16.46 -24.89
CA SER A 39 21.67 16.18 -26.30
C SER A 39 21.82 14.67 -26.54
N LYS A 40 21.65 14.23 -27.79
CA LYS A 40 21.85 12.82 -28.15
C LYS A 40 23.25 12.31 -27.87
N GLU A 41 24.25 13.19 -27.97
CA GLU A 41 25.66 12.84 -27.75
C GLU A 41 25.99 12.60 -26.27
N GLU A 42 25.26 13.29 -25.37
CA GLU A 42 25.41 13.13 -23.90
C GLU A 42 24.53 12.03 -23.30
N ALA A 43 23.58 11.51 -24.10
CA ALA A 43 22.60 10.57 -23.62
C ALA A 43 23.20 9.19 -23.33
N THR A 44 22.95 8.68 -22.15
CA THR A 44 23.28 7.31 -21.74
C THR A 44 22.04 6.47 -21.46
N TYR A 45 20.88 7.09 -21.46
CA TYR A 45 19.58 6.47 -21.23
C TYR A 45 18.54 7.02 -22.21
N THR A 46 17.46 6.32 -22.34
CA THR A 46 16.33 6.71 -23.20
C THR A 46 15.05 6.76 -22.36
N GLY A 47 14.27 7.80 -22.51
CA GLY A 47 12.93 7.90 -21.94
C GLY A 47 11.91 7.05 -22.70
N LEU A 48 10.74 6.85 -22.12
CA LEU A 48 9.69 6.00 -22.67
C LEU A 48 9.20 6.46 -24.07
N SER A 49 9.25 7.77 -24.39
CA SER A 49 8.90 8.30 -25.72
C SER A 49 10.14 8.57 -26.60
N GLY A 50 11.30 8.02 -26.26
CA GLY A 50 12.54 8.18 -27.01
C GLY A 50 13.34 9.43 -26.66
N GLU A 51 13.05 10.10 -25.54
CA GLU A 51 13.82 11.25 -25.06
C GLU A 51 15.26 10.84 -24.73
N PRO A 52 16.29 11.57 -25.18
CA PRO A 52 17.66 11.32 -24.76
C PRO A 52 17.88 11.82 -23.34
N LEU A 53 18.35 10.95 -22.45
CA LEU A 53 18.47 11.22 -21.03
C LEU A 53 19.90 10.94 -20.50
N ARG A 54 20.31 11.74 -19.52
CA ARG A 54 21.51 11.48 -18.71
C ARG A 54 21.16 11.37 -17.23
N LYS A 55 21.88 10.50 -16.50
CA LYS A 55 21.73 10.34 -15.05
C LYS A 55 22.42 11.50 -14.31
N ILE A 56 21.69 12.13 -13.38
CA ILE A 56 22.21 13.22 -12.55
C ILE A 56 21.98 12.94 -11.07
N TYR A 57 22.90 13.41 -10.22
CA TYR A 57 22.84 13.22 -8.76
C TYR A 57 22.56 14.53 -7.99
N LYS A 58 22.76 15.68 -8.64
CA LYS A 58 22.45 17.00 -8.09
C LYS A 58 21.24 17.56 -8.84
N TRP A 59 20.11 17.62 -8.19
CA TRP A 59 18.86 18.13 -8.73
C TRP A 59 17.95 18.61 -7.61
N ASP A 60 16.99 19.47 -7.93
CA ASP A 60 15.92 19.94 -7.06
C ASP A 60 14.59 20.02 -7.82
N LYS A 61 13.54 20.49 -7.13
CA LYS A 61 12.19 20.64 -7.73
C LYS A 61 12.10 21.65 -8.88
N ASN A 62 13.09 22.54 -9.03
CA ASN A 62 13.14 23.54 -10.09
C ASN A 62 14.01 23.08 -11.28
N THR A 63 14.71 21.98 -11.16
CA THR A 63 15.48 21.40 -12.26
C THR A 63 14.52 20.96 -13.37
N PRO A 64 14.66 21.50 -14.59
CA PRO A 64 13.72 21.23 -15.68
C PRO A 64 13.88 19.81 -16.25
N ASN A 65 12.82 19.30 -16.86
CA ASN A 65 12.81 18.09 -17.67
C ASN A 65 13.39 16.87 -16.94
N LEU A 66 12.96 16.69 -15.68
CA LEU A 66 13.37 15.53 -14.87
C LEU A 66 12.43 14.33 -15.10
N HIS A 67 13.04 13.18 -15.22
CA HIS A 67 12.37 11.88 -15.27
C HIS A 67 12.71 11.05 -14.03
N PHE A 68 11.77 10.19 -13.61
CA PHE A 68 11.95 9.24 -12.51
C PHE A 68 12.47 9.87 -11.20
N HIS A 69 12.00 11.07 -10.87
CA HIS A 69 12.40 11.81 -9.68
C HIS A 69 11.34 11.77 -8.56
N ASP A 70 10.10 11.43 -8.89
CA ASP A 70 8.89 11.55 -8.07
C ASP A 70 8.42 10.22 -7.45
N ILE A 71 9.29 9.23 -7.44
CA ILE A 71 9.11 7.97 -6.72
C ILE A 71 9.77 8.06 -5.33
N LYS A 72 9.24 7.32 -4.35
CA LYS A 72 9.78 7.30 -3.00
C LYS A 72 11.26 6.86 -3.01
N PRO A 73 12.18 7.55 -2.29
CA PRO A 73 13.60 7.25 -2.36
C PRO A 73 13.94 5.80 -2.03
N TYR A 74 13.35 5.21 -0.98
CA TYR A 74 13.61 3.82 -0.64
C TYR A 74 13.11 2.86 -1.73
N GLN A 75 11.95 3.12 -2.35
CA GLN A 75 11.41 2.30 -3.42
C GLN A 75 12.30 2.33 -4.66
N LYS A 76 12.78 3.52 -5.01
CA LYS A 76 13.72 3.68 -6.11
C LYS A 76 15.03 2.93 -5.87
N PHE A 77 15.55 3.01 -4.65
CA PHE A 77 16.72 2.22 -4.24
C PHE A 77 16.44 0.72 -4.40
N LEU A 78 15.28 0.23 -3.96
CA LEU A 78 14.89 -1.18 -4.11
C LEU A 78 14.79 -1.59 -5.59
N ILE A 79 14.24 -0.73 -6.45
CA ILE A 79 14.17 -0.95 -7.89
C ILE A 79 15.57 -1.04 -8.49
N GLU A 80 16.47 -0.11 -8.15
CA GLU A 80 17.87 -0.12 -8.65
C GLU A 80 18.65 -1.34 -8.14
N LYS A 81 18.44 -1.74 -6.87
CA LYS A 81 19.19 -2.85 -6.25
C LYS A 81 18.70 -4.23 -6.71
N TYR A 82 17.39 -4.42 -6.80
CA TYR A 82 16.79 -5.74 -7.04
C TYR A 82 16.26 -5.93 -8.47
N GLY A 83 16.07 -4.85 -9.23
CA GLY A 83 15.59 -4.90 -10.62
C GLY A 83 14.29 -5.70 -10.75
N ILE A 84 14.23 -6.59 -11.71
CA ILE A 84 13.07 -7.47 -11.97
C ILE A 84 13.02 -8.71 -11.07
N ASN A 85 14.03 -8.96 -10.24
CA ASN A 85 13.99 -10.07 -9.29
C ASN A 85 12.85 -9.83 -8.28
N ASP A 86 11.88 -10.73 -8.22
CA ASP A 86 10.70 -10.69 -7.36
C ASP A 86 10.61 -11.91 -6.43
N GLU A 87 11.68 -12.68 -6.28
CA GLU A 87 11.73 -13.81 -5.34
C GLU A 87 11.35 -13.34 -3.93
N PRO A 88 10.47 -14.05 -3.23
CA PRO A 88 10.06 -13.67 -1.88
C PRO A 88 11.25 -13.77 -0.92
N SER A 89 11.35 -12.83 0.01
CA SER A 89 12.30 -12.97 1.12
C SER A 89 11.81 -14.01 2.13
N THR A 90 12.75 -14.56 2.89
CA THR A 90 12.51 -15.62 3.87
C THR A 90 12.91 -15.17 5.27
N GLY A 91 12.54 -15.96 6.28
CA GLY A 91 12.96 -15.72 7.65
C GLY A 91 12.32 -14.50 8.29
N HIS A 92 11.07 -14.18 7.90
CA HIS A 92 10.31 -13.12 8.55
C HIS A 92 9.93 -13.52 9.97
N ARG A 93 10.00 -12.54 10.87
CA ARG A 93 9.42 -12.63 12.20
C ARG A 93 8.04 -11.98 12.16
N GLU A 94 7.01 -12.82 12.19
CA GLU A 94 5.60 -12.42 12.10
C GLU A 94 4.98 -12.55 13.49
N LEU A 95 4.48 -11.43 14.02
CA LEU A 95 3.83 -11.33 15.33
C LEU A 95 2.34 -11.03 15.14
N PHE A 96 1.49 -11.96 15.50
CA PHE A 96 0.04 -11.79 15.54
C PHE A 96 -0.38 -11.35 16.93
N PHE A 97 -1.17 -10.29 17.06
CA PHE A 97 -1.50 -9.74 18.35
C PHE A 97 -2.90 -9.15 18.40
N ASP A 98 -3.41 -9.00 19.60
CA ASP A 98 -4.67 -8.35 19.93
C ASP A 98 -4.59 -7.77 21.36
N ILE A 99 -5.27 -6.64 21.58
CA ILE A 99 -5.32 -5.99 22.90
C ILE A 99 -6.75 -5.86 23.39
N GLU A 100 -6.93 -5.91 24.71
CA GLU A 100 -8.17 -5.54 25.36
C GLU A 100 -7.94 -4.41 26.34
N CYS A 101 -8.88 -3.48 26.41
CA CYS A 101 -8.85 -2.37 27.35
C CYS A 101 -10.20 -2.20 28.04
N GLU A 102 -10.21 -1.48 29.16
CA GLU A 102 -11.46 -1.10 29.81
C GLU A 102 -12.30 -0.19 28.92
N ILE A 103 -13.62 -0.30 29.00
CA ILE A 103 -14.57 0.45 28.18
C ILE A 103 -14.89 1.79 28.86
N GLY A 104 -14.43 2.89 28.29
CA GLY A 104 -14.64 4.23 28.84
C GLY A 104 -15.51 5.17 27.99
N GLY A 105 -15.98 4.71 26.83
CA GLY A 105 -16.78 5.54 25.93
C GLY A 105 -16.79 5.04 24.49
N ALA A 106 -17.30 5.88 23.59
CA ALA A 106 -17.31 5.57 22.16
C ALA A 106 -15.89 5.64 21.56
N LEU A 107 -15.54 4.67 20.75
CA LEU A 107 -14.23 4.57 20.06
C LEU A 107 -14.14 5.60 18.92
N THR A 108 -13.94 6.88 19.28
CA THR A 108 -13.67 7.96 18.34
C THR A 108 -12.14 8.12 18.13
N GLU A 109 -11.73 8.81 17.08
CA GLU A 109 -10.32 9.13 16.86
C GLU A 109 -9.70 9.87 18.04
N GLU A 110 -10.41 10.85 18.60
CA GLU A 110 -9.97 11.59 19.78
C GLU A 110 -9.83 10.68 20.99
N TYR A 111 -10.76 9.73 21.18
CA TYR A 111 -10.67 8.75 22.26
C TYR A 111 -9.44 7.86 22.14
N ILE A 112 -9.15 7.40 20.93
CA ILE A 112 -7.97 6.57 20.66
C ILE A 112 -6.68 7.35 20.89
N GLU A 113 -6.61 8.60 20.42
CA GLU A 113 -5.43 9.48 20.63
C GLU A 113 -5.20 9.77 22.10
N ARG A 114 -6.25 9.98 22.85
CA ARG A 114 -6.15 10.20 24.31
C ARG A 114 -5.84 8.92 25.08
N ALA A 115 -6.20 7.77 24.56
CA ALA A 115 -6.07 6.45 25.19
C ALA A 115 -6.33 6.49 26.70
N PRO A 116 -7.56 6.88 27.14
CA PRO A 116 -7.79 7.22 28.56
C PRO A 116 -7.86 6.00 29.46
N MET A 117 -8.32 4.87 28.92
CA MET A 117 -8.59 3.66 29.73
C MET A 117 -7.40 2.69 29.70
N PRO A 118 -7.18 1.95 30.79
CA PRO A 118 -6.06 1.03 30.87
C PRO A 118 -6.23 -0.18 29.96
N ILE A 119 -5.11 -0.64 29.43
CA ILE A 119 -5.01 -1.92 28.74
C ILE A 119 -4.98 -3.02 29.81
N THR A 120 -5.84 -4.01 29.64
CA THR A 120 -6.04 -5.11 30.59
C THR A 120 -5.34 -6.39 30.17
N THR A 121 -5.29 -6.67 28.85
CA THR A 121 -4.52 -7.79 28.31
C THR A 121 -3.89 -7.44 26.96
N ILE A 122 -2.76 -8.09 26.69
CA ILE A 122 -2.14 -8.16 25.36
C ILE A 122 -1.85 -9.63 25.09
N ALA A 123 -2.52 -10.20 24.10
CA ALA A 123 -2.24 -11.55 23.62
C ALA A 123 -1.46 -11.48 22.31
N TYR A 124 -0.47 -12.33 22.14
CA TYR A 124 0.23 -12.45 20.87
C TYR A 124 0.73 -13.89 20.59
N TRP A 125 0.89 -14.17 19.31
CA TRP A 125 1.53 -15.36 18.78
C TRP A 125 2.76 -14.99 17.95
N ASP A 126 3.94 -15.40 18.43
CA ASP A 126 5.19 -15.32 17.66
C ASP A 126 5.28 -16.58 16.78
N LYS A 127 5.07 -16.41 15.49
CA LYS A 127 4.91 -17.52 14.54
C LYS A 127 6.16 -18.38 14.41
N THR A 128 7.35 -17.79 14.44
CA THR A 128 8.60 -18.52 14.15
C THR A 128 8.91 -19.58 15.20
N PRO A 129 8.92 -19.24 16.52
CA PRO A 129 9.09 -20.27 17.55
C PRO A 129 7.77 -20.96 17.95
N ASP A 130 6.65 -20.63 17.27
CA ASP A 130 5.30 -21.06 17.63
C ASP A 130 4.98 -20.81 19.10
N LYS A 131 5.27 -19.59 19.58
CA LYS A 131 5.09 -19.20 20.97
C LYS A 131 3.89 -18.29 21.16
N TRP A 132 3.02 -18.64 22.10
CA TRP A 132 1.87 -17.86 22.53
C TRP A 132 2.16 -17.21 23.86
N VAL A 133 1.88 -15.92 23.98
CA VAL A 133 2.02 -15.18 25.23
C VAL A 133 0.77 -14.36 25.47
N ILE A 134 0.28 -14.38 26.70
CA ILE A 134 -0.78 -13.51 27.17
C ILE A 134 -0.27 -12.77 28.40
N LEU A 135 -0.10 -11.47 28.25
CA LEU A 135 0.14 -10.54 29.34
C LEU A 135 -1.22 -10.07 29.86
N VAL A 136 -1.44 -10.17 31.16
CA VAL A 136 -2.72 -9.80 31.76
C VAL A 136 -2.50 -8.97 33.03
N ARG A 137 -3.27 -7.87 33.16
CA ARG A 137 -3.30 -7.10 34.42
C ARG A 137 -4.05 -7.90 35.47
N ASP A 138 -3.36 -8.19 36.56
CA ASP A 138 -3.87 -8.93 37.74
C ASP A 138 -3.58 -8.15 39.02
N ASP A 139 -4.27 -7.05 39.21
CA ASP A 139 -4.16 -6.17 40.38
C ASP A 139 -4.67 -6.82 41.68
N LYS A 140 -5.44 -7.91 41.54
CA LYS A 140 -5.94 -8.70 42.68
C LYS A 140 -5.07 -9.91 43.01
N ASN A 141 -3.99 -10.15 42.29
CA ASN A 141 -3.06 -11.27 42.45
C ASN A 141 -3.77 -12.65 42.45
N GLN A 142 -4.68 -12.85 41.49
CA GLN A 142 -5.50 -14.07 41.36
C GLN A 142 -4.81 -15.17 40.55
N LEU A 143 -3.77 -14.79 39.80
CA LEU A 143 -3.10 -15.68 38.85
C LEU A 143 -1.66 -15.95 39.26
N THR A 144 -1.18 -17.12 38.91
CA THR A 144 0.24 -17.44 38.90
C THR A 144 0.74 -17.53 37.45
N ARG A 145 2.00 -17.14 37.25
CA ARG A 145 2.62 -17.32 35.93
C ARG A 145 2.59 -18.78 35.54
N THR A 146 1.99 -19.08 34.38
CA THR A 146 1.91 -20.44 33.86
C THR A 146 2.65 -20.54 32.55
N LYS A 147 3.40 -21.62 32.37
CA LYS A 147 4.09 -21.94 31.12
C LYS A 147 3.83 -23.40 30.77
N ALA A 148 3.06 -23.63 29.71
CA ALA A 148 2.71 -24.96 29.25
C ALA A 148 3.03 -25.09 27.75
N ARG A 149 3.99 -25.96 27.41
CA ARG A 149 4.46 -26.16 26.03
C ARG A 149 4.89 -24.81 25.39
N ASN A 150 4.10 -24.35 24.41
CA ASN A 150 4.32 -23.11 23.67
C ASN A 150 3.42 -21.94 24.12
N LYS A 151 2.63 -22.11 25.20
CA LYS A 151 1.73 -21.07 25.73
C LYS A 151 2.20 -20.57 27.10
N GLU A 152 2.29 -19.26 27.25
CA GLU A 152 2.71 -18.61 28.49
C GLU A 152 1.71 -17.53 28.90
N ILE A 153 1.21 -17.57 30.14
CA ILE A 153 0.38 -16.53 30.73
C ILE A 153 1.21 -15.83 31.78
N ILE A 154 1.33 -14.52 31.67
CA ILE A 154 2.16 -13.67 32.50
C ILE A 154 1.26 -12.64 33.22
N PRO A 155 0.94 -12.87 34.50
CA PRO A 155 0.24 -11.86 35.27
C PRO A 155 1.16 -10.69 35.57
N CYS A 156 0.60 -9.48 35.52
CA CYS A 156 1.23 -8.22 35.81
C CYS A 156 0.42 -7.47 36.89
N ALA A 157 1.04 -7.07 37.98
CA ALA A 157 0.35 -6.42 39.09
C ALA A 157 -0.22 -5.04 38.70
N THR A 158 0.33 -4.41 37.68
CA THR A 158 -0.09 -3.10 37.19
C THR A 158 -0.05 -3.05 35.65
N GLU A 159 -0.83 -2.14 35.06
CA GLU A 159 -0.75 -1.86 33.64
C GLU A 159 0.67 -1.41 33.22
N ARG A 160 1.35 -0.60 34.03
CA ARG A 160 2.72 -0.17 33.75
C ARG A 160 3.67 -1.36 33.55
N GLU A 161 3.54 -2.37 34.44
CA GLU A 161 4.31 -3.60 34.31
C GLU A 161 3.95 -4.38 33.04
N LEU A 162 2.65 -4.48 32.72
CA LEU A 162 2.15 -5.14 31.53
C LEU A 162 2.77 -4.52 30.27
N LEU A 163 2.67 -3.19 30.15
CA LEU A 163 3.20 -2.46 28.99
C LEU A 163 4.74 -2.53 28.90
N ALA A 164 5.43 -2.44 30.02
CA ALA A 164 6.89 -2.56 30.06
C ALA A 164 7.36 -3.96 29.63
N LYS A 165 6.72 -5.02 30.13
CA LYS A 165 7.01 -6.41 29.73
C LYS A 165 6.68 -6.66 28.25
N PHE A 166 5.56 -6.11 27.75
CA PHE A 166 5.25 -6.21 26.33
C PHE A 166 6.34 -5.56 25.47
N LEU A 167 6.76 -4.34 25.82
CA LEU A 167 7.81 -3.63 25.09
C LEU A 167 9.14 -4.39 25.13
N GLU A 168 9.53 -4.95 26.27
CA GLU A 168 10.73 -5.78 26.41
C GLU A 168 10.68 -6.98 25.46
N GLN A 169 9.59 -7.76 25.51
CA GLN A 169 9.39 -8.93 24.65
C GLN A 169 9.27 -8.56 23.17
N PHE A 170 8.59 -7.47 22.84
CA PHE A 170 8.48 -6.97 21.47
C PHE A 170 9.85 -6.65 20.87
N ARG A 171 10.74 -6.01 21.66
CA ARG A 171 12.10 -5.72 21.24
C ARG A 171 12.98 -6.98 21.11
N GLU A 172 12.81 -7.97 21.99
CA GLU A 172 13.50 -9.27 21.86
C GLU A 172 13.04 -10.05 20.62
N ILE A 173 11.75 -9.99 20.33
CA ILE A 173 11.19 -10.58 19.13
C ILE A 173 11.68 -9.84 17.88
N ASP A 174 11.77 -8.53 17.91
CA ASP A 174 12.11 -7.67 16.77
C ASP A 174 11.30 -8.05 15.51
N PRO A 175 9.97 -7.89 15.54
CA PRO A 175 9.12 -8.39 14.47
C PRO A 175 9.33 -7.62 13.17
N ASP A 176 9.38 -8.34 12.07
CA ASP A 176 9.35 -7.73 10.73
C ASP A 176 7.92 -7.30 10.36
N ILE A 177 6.93 -8.11 10.78
CA ILE A 177 5.51 -7.91 10.45
C ILE A 177 4.68 -8.04 11.71
N LEU A 178 3.85 -7.05 11.98
CA LEU A 178 2.85 -7.03 13.04
C LEU A 178 1.47 -7.21 12.42
N VAL A 179 0.72 -8.20 12.87
CA VAL A 179 -0.57 -8.60 12.32
C VAL A 179 -1.66 -8.50 13.37
N GLY A 180 -2.74 -7.79 13.06
CA GLY A 180 -3.93 -7.71 13.91
C GLY A 180 -5.21 -7.65 13.07
N TYR A 181 -6.35 -7.56 13.72
CA TYR A 181 -7.65 -7.39 13.07
C TYR A 181 -8.26 -6.04 13.41
N ASN A 182 -8.38 -5.15 12.45
CA ASN A 182 -8.70 -3.73 12.65
C ASN A 182 -7.59 -2.97 13.42
N SER A 183 -6.41 -3.53 13.44
CA SER A 183 -5.30 -3.08 14.28
C SER A 183 -4.69 -1.75 13.85
N ASP A 184 -4.74 -1.41 12.56
CA ASP A 184 -4.30 -0.10 12.06
C ASP A 184 -5.16 1.06 12.61
N PHE A 185 -6.43 0.76 12.96
CA PHE A 185 -7.38 1.77 13.43
C PHE A 185 -7.60 1.77 14.93
N PHE A 186 -7.29 0.67 15.62
CA PHE A 186 -7.51 0.57 17.05
C PHE A 186 -6.27 0.09 17.81
N ASP A 187 -5.87 -1.17 17.68
CA ASP A 187 -4.88 -1.79 18.57
C ASP A 187 -3.54 -1.05 18.57
N ILE A 188 -2.97 -0.78 17.40
CA ILE A 188 -1.65 -0.14 17.28
C ILE A 188 -1.69 1.31 17.76
N PRO A 189 -2.63 2.18 17.31
CA PRO A 189 -2.71 3.54 17.82
C PRO A 189 -2.99 3.59 19.31
N TYR A 190 -3.95 2.80 19.81
CA TYR A 190 -4.30 2.80 21.21
C TYR A 190 -3.14 2.34 22.10
N LEU A 191 -2.48 1.25 21.73
CA LEU A 191 -1.31 0.74 22.42
C LEU A 191 -0.19 1.80 22.48
N TYR A 192 0.13 2.42 21.35
CA TYR A 192 1.18 3.43 21.29
C TYR A 192 0.87 4.65 22.17
N TYR A 193 -0.32 5.23 22.03
CA TYR A 193 -0.70 6.39 22.84
C TYR A 193 -0.82 6.04 24.32
N ARG A 194 -1.32 4.84 24.63
CA ARG A 194 -1.37 4.39 26.02
C ARG A 194 0.02 4.19 26.62
N MET A 195 0.94 3.64 25.85
CA MET A 195 2.36 3.56 26.26
C MET A 195 2.97 4.95 26.45
N CYS A 196 2.68 5.91 25.60
CA CYS A 196 3.11 7.30 25.79
C CYS A 196 2.59 7.87 27.12
N ASN A 197 1.33 7.60 27.47
CA ASN A 197 0.72 8.09 28.70
C ASN A 197 1.29 7.44 29.97
N VAL A 198 1.57 6.13 29.93
CA VAL A 198 1.95 5.33 31.11
C VAL A 198 3.46 5.22 31.29
N LEU A 199 4.20 5.00 30.19
CA LEU A 199 5.65 4.81 30.21
C LEU A 199 6.43 6.07 29.83
N GLY A 200 5.83 6.94 29.01
CA GLY A 200 6.47 8.09 28.37
C GLY A 200 6.78 7.82 26.90
N LYS A 201 6.77 8.91 26.08
CA LYS A 201 6.96 8.82 24.63
C LYS A 201 8.29 8.18 24.23
N GLU A 202 9.36 8.51 24.92
CA GLU A 202 10.70 7.95 24.64
C GLU A 202 10.70 6.41 24.73
N TRP A 203 9.98 5.85 25.72
CA TRP A 203 9.82 4.40 25.84
C TRP A 203 8.90 3.82 24.76
N ALA A 204 7.79 4.48 24.47
CA ALA A 204 6.87 4.04 23.43
C ALA A 204 7.52 4.01 22.04
N ASP A 205 8.42 4.96 21.74
CA ASP A 205 9.15 5.01 20.48
C ASP A 205 10.08 3.80 20.29
N HIS A 206 10.43 3.07 21.35
CA HIS A 206 11.17 1.81 21.26
C HIS A 206 10.38 0.62 20.69
N LEU A 207 9.11 0.80 20.34
CA LEU A 207 8.42 -0.11 19.43
C LEU A 207 9.07 -0.13 18.05
N SER A 208 9.71 0.99 17.66
CA SER A 208 10.52 1.04 16.44
C SER A 208 11.96 0.62 16.72
N PRO A 209 12.56 -0.25 15.89
CA PRO A 209 13.98 -0.56 16.00
C PRO A 209 14.88 0.65 15.75
N LEU A 210 14.38 1.70 15.10
CA LEU A 210 15.05 2.97 14.87
C LEU A 210 14.68 4.06 15.90
N GLY A 211 13.77 3.77 16.84
CA GLY A 211 13.25 4.76 17.78
C GLY A 211 12.38 5.83 17.09
N ILE A 212 11.79 5.53 15.94
CA ILE A 212 10.99 6.46 15.16
C ILE A 212 9.57 5.92 15.00
N VAL A 213 8.61 6.60 15.61
CA VAL A 213 7.19 6.32 15.45
C VAL A 213 6.48 7.58 14.94
N ASN A 214 5.87 7.50 13.78
CA ASN A 214 5.13 8.60 13.17
C ASN A 214 3.63 8.42 13.43
N ALA A 215 3.06 9.31 14.21
CA ALA A 215 1.61 9.45 14.33
C ALA A 215 1.12 10.41 13.24
N LYS A 216 0.52 9.89 12.18
CA LYS A 216 0.03 10.68 11.04
C LYS A 216 -1.48 10.80 11.08
N LYS A 217 -2.01 12.01 10.89
CA LYS A 217 -3.38 12.18 10.44
C LYS A 217 -3.43 11.88 8.95
N ASN A 218 -4.17 10.87 8.56
CA ASN A 218 -4.31 10.52 7.16
C ASN A 218 -5.23 11.54 6.47
N ASN A 219 -4.65 12.60 5.91
CA ASN A 219 -5.38 13.72 5.28
C ASN A 219 -5.70 13.49 3.82
N GLU A 220 -5.44 12.34 3.21
CA GLU A 220 -5.54 12.26 1.76
C GLU A 220 -6.26 11.04 1.21
N TYR A 221 -7.38 11.33 0.61
CA TYR A 221 -8.07 10.79 -0.58
C TYR A 221 -8.74 9.43 -0.54
N PHE A 222 -8.37 8.47 0.31
CA PHE A 222 -9.04 7.17 0.29
C PHE A 222 -9.67 6.72 1.62
N PHE A 223 -9.22 7.28 2.74
CA PHE A 223 -9.82 7.02 4.04
C PHE A 223 -9.96 8.35 4.77
N LYS A 224 -11.19 8.87 4.82
CA LYS A 224 -11.50 10.05 5.61
C LYS A 224 -11.11 9.79 7.08
N GLN A 225 -10.16 10.57 7.60
CA GLN A 225 -9.94 10.82 9.02
C GLN A 225 -9.56 9.63 9.92
N ASN A 226 -8.58 8.79 9.56
CA ASN A 226 -8.05 7.83 10.53
C ASN A 226 -6.64 8.22 10.97
N GLN A 227 -6.43 8.27 12.27
CA GLN A 227 -5.11 8.43 12.84
C GLN A 227 -4.36 7.12 12.65
N TYR A 228 -3.27 7.23 11.95
CA TYR A 228 -2.42 6.10 11.63
C TYR A 228 -1.10 6.25 12.39
N VAL A 229 -0.72 5.21 13.12
CA VAL A 229 0.57 5.13 13.79
C VAL A 229 1.48 4.23 12.97
N ASP A 230 2.57 4.80 12.47
CA ASP A 230 3.54 4.13 11.62
C ASP A 230 4.82 3.87 12.44
N ILE A 231 5.05 2.62 12.80
CA ILE A 231 6.21 2.16 13.55
C ILE A 231 7.32 1.88 12.54
N ILE A 232 8.26 2.83 12.38
CA ILE A 232 9.30 2.69 11.37
C ILE A 232 10.17 1.47 11.65
N GLY A 233 10.28 0.61 10.64
CA GLY A 233 11.01 -0.67 10.76
C GLY A 233 10.16 -1.85 11.21
N VAL A 234 8.84 -1.69 11.37
CA VAL A 234 7.87 -2.78 11.57
C VAL A 234 6.74 -2.61 10.57
N GLU A 235 6.46 -3.63 9.77
CA GLU A 235 5.39 -3.57 8.78
C GLU A 235 4.06 -3.98 9.41
N SER A 236 3.10 -3.06 9.51
CA SER A 236 1.75 -3.38 9.98
C SER A 236 0.90 -3.94 8.85
N LEU A 237 0.27 -5.09 9.09
CA LEU A 237 -0.67 -5.72 8.18
C LEU A 237 -2.00 -6.02 8.88
N ASP A 238 -2.95 -5.13 8.69
CA ASP A 238 -4.30 -5.27 9.23
C ASP A 238 -5.11 -6.27 8.40
N TYR A 239 -5.50 -7.38 9.03
CA TYR A 239 -6.11 -8.51 8.35
C TYR A 239 -7.50 -8.20 7.76
N ILE A 240 -8.28 -7.30 8.37
CA ILE A 240 -9.55 -6.85 7.79
C ILE A 240 -9.33 -6.07 6.48
N ARG A 241 -8.26 -5.27 6.42
CA ARG A 241 -7.90 -4.54 5.20
C ARG A 241 -7.39 -5.47 4.11
N LEU A 242 -6.57 -6.46 4.48
CA LEU A 242 -6.12 -7.51 3.55
C LEU A 242 -7.31 -8.30 3.01
N HIS A 243 -8.24 -8.68 3.90
CA HIS A 243 -9.43 -9.42 3.49
C HIS A 243 -10.30 -8.60 2.52
N LYS A 244 -10.56 -7.33 2.81
CA LYS A 244 -11.28 -6.43 1.90
C LYS A 244 -10.58 -6.24 0.56
N LYS A 245 -9.25 -6.26 0.53
CA LYS A 245 -8.46 -6.10 -0.69
C LYS A 245 -8.49 -7.34 -1.57
N TYR A 246 -8.39 -8.53 -0.98
CA TYR A 246 -8.19 -9.78 -1.72
C TYR A 246 -9.44 -10.61 -1.87
N SER A 247 -10.50 -10.33 -1.10
CA SER A 247 -11.79 -10.99 -1.26
C SER A 247 -12.48 -10.50 -2.55
N TRP A 248 -12.93 -11.44 -3.37
CA TRP A 248 -13.70 -11.18 -4.58
C TRP A 248 -15.20 -10.99 -4.30
N ARG A 249 -15.63 -11.20 -3.08
CA ARG A 249 -17.03 -11.16 -2.67
C ARG A 249 -17.20 -10.24 -1.48
N ASP A 250 -18.31 -9.54 -1.48
CA ASP A 250 -18.72 -8.78 -0.30
C ASP A 250 -19.09 -9.73 0.84
N GLU A 251 -18.68 -9.37 2.04
CA GLU A 251 -19.00 -10.11 3.24
C GLU A 251 -20.25 -9.51 3.91
N PRO A 252 -21.13 -10.37 4.48
CA PRO A 252 -22.32 -9.88 5.19
C PRO A 252 -21.95 -9.04 6.42
N SER A 253 -20.79 -9.29 6.99
CA SER A 253 -20.20 -8.51 8.08
C SER A 253 -18.69 -8.68 8.11
N TRP A 254 -18.01 -7.60 8.45
CA TRP A 254 -16.54 -7.57 8.59
C TRP A 254 -16.07 -7.79 10.03
N LYS A 255 -16.95 -8.23 10.94
CA LYS A 255 -16.60 -8.56 12.32
C LYS A 255 -15.77 -9.84 12.36
N LEU A 256 -14.72 -9.85 13.21
CA LEU A 256 -13.82 -11.01 13.35
C LEU A 256 -14.58 -12.31 13.62
N ASN A 257 -15.63 -12.27 14.46
CA ASN A 257 -16.46 -13.44 14.76
C ASN A 257 -17.06 -14.05 13.48
N VAL A 258 -17.70 -13.22 12.65
CA VAL A 258 -18.38 -13.69 11.42
C VAL A 258 -17.39 -14.22 10.39
N ILE A 259 -16.28 -13.53 10.21
CA ILE A 259 -15.21 -13.97 9.30
C ILE A 259 -14.54 -15.24 9.83
N GLY A 260 -14.25 -15.29 11.13
CA GLY A 260 -13.68 -16.47 11.78
C GLY A 260 -14.56 -17.70 11.61
N GLU A 261 -15.83 -17.63 11.97
CA GLU A 261 -16.78 -18.73 11.80
C GLU A 261 -16.89 -19.20 10.34
N LYS A 262 -17.00 -18.26 9.41
CA LYS A 262 -17.14 -18.56 7.99
C LYS A 262 -15.95 -19.32 7.40
N TYR A 263 -14.74 -18.87 7.70
CA TYR A 263 -13.52 -19.38 7.06
C TYR A 263 -12.80 -20.47 7.86
N THR A 264 -12.88 -20.44 9.19
CA THR A 264 -12.16 -21.35 10.06
C THR A 264 -13.06 -22.31 10.84
N GLY A 265 -14.36 -22.04 10.89
CA GLY A 265 -15.32 -22.79 11.71
C GLY A 265 -15.25 -22.42 13.19
N ILE A 266 -14.46 -21.41 13.58
CA ILE A 266 -14.25 -20.99 14.96
C ILE A 266 -14.62 -19.53 15.11
N GLY A 267 -15.53 -19.23 16.05
CA GLY A 267 -15.93 -17.89 16.45
C GLY A 267 -15.29 -17.43 17.76
N LYS A 268 -15.61 -16.21 18.15
CA LYS A 268 -15.27 -15.65 19.46
C LYS A 268 -15.94 -16.43 20.59
N ILE A 269 -15.41 -16.29 21.79
CA ILE A 269 -16.00 -16.92 22.98
C ILE A 269 -17.20 -16.08 23.42
N ASP A 270 -18.35 -16.73 23.59
CA ASP A 270 -19.54 -16.08 24.13
C ASP A 270 -19.41 -15.81 25.63
N TYR A 271 -19.89 -14.65 26.07
CA TYR A 271 -19.92 -14.26 27.47
C TYR A 271 -21.18 -13.44 27.76
N GLU A 272 -21.58 -13.42 29.02
CA GLU A 272 -22.69 -12.60 29.51
C GLU A 272 -22.21 -11.22 29.98
N GLY A 273 -23.02 -10.18 29.75
CA GLY A 273 -22.70 -8.81 30.15
C GLY A 273 -21.75 -8.09 29.17
N ASN A 274 -20.81 -7.34 29.70
CA ASN A 274 -19.78 -6.65 28.94
C ASN A 274 -18.37 -7.13 29.31
N LEU A 275 -17.36 -6.74 28.52
CA LEU A 275 -15.97 -7.16 28.72
C LEU A 275 -15.39 -6.72 30.07
N ASP A 276 -15.76 -5.55 30.58
CA ASP A 276 -15.31 -5.09 31.90
C ASP A 276 -15.86 -5.96 33.02
N GLN A 277 -17.12 -6.40 32.91
CA GLN A 277 -17.71 -7.34 33.84
C GLN A 277 -17.01 -8.70 33.78
N LEU A 278 -16.75 -9.19 32.56
CA LEU A 278 -16.03 -10.45 32.39
C LEU A 278 -14.62 -10.38 33.03
N PHE A 279 -13.89 -9.29 32.81
CA PHE A 279 -12.58 -9.05 33.44
C PHE A 279 -12.63 -9.12 34.96
N GLN A 280 -13.69 -8.59 35.57
CA GLN A 280 -13.84 -8.55 37.04
C GLN A 280 -14.32 -9.89 37.63
N ILE A 281 -15.15 -10.64 36.92
CA ILE A 281 -15.86 -11.82 37.42
C ILE A 281 -15.12 -13.11 37.07
N ASP A 282 -14.63 -13.23 35.82
CA ASP A 282 -13.99 -14.45 35.32
C ASP A 282 -12.75 -14.11 34.48
N LEU A 283 -11.66 -13.83 35.16
CA LEU A 283 -10.38 -13.46 34.53
C LEU A 283 -9.82 -14.60 33.65
N GLN A 284 -10.11 -15.87 33.98
CA GLN A 284 -9.66 -17.01 33.17
C GLN A 284 -10.39 -17.04 31.80
N LYS A 285 -11.69 -16.81 31.80
CA LYS A 285 -12.48 -16.73 30.56
C LYS A 285 -12.11 -15.50 29.74
N TYR A 286 -11.81 -14.37 30.40
CA TYR A 286 -11.33 -13.15 29.75
C TYR A 286 -9.99 -13.36 29.02
N ILE A 287 -9.04 -14.06 29.64
CA ILE A 287 -7.77 -14.46 29.03
C ILE A 287 -8.01 -15.36 27.79
N GLN A 288 -8.93 -16.30 27.92
CA GLN A 288 -9.28 -17.19 26.82
C GLN A 288 -9.94 -16.41 25.66
N TYR A 289 -10.73 -15.39 25.96
CA TYR A 289 -11.36 -14.54 24.97
C TYR A 289 -10.30 -13.81 24.12
N ASN A 290 -9.38 -13.08 24.74
CA ASN A 290 -8.31 -12.38 24.02
C ASN A 290 -7.38 -13.36 23.26
N PHE A 291 -7.06 -14.51 23.86
CA PHE A 291 -6.33 -15.58 23.18
C PHE A 291 -7.05 -16.07 21.91
N ARG A 292 -8.38 -16.23 21.99
CA ARG A 292 -9.21 -16.70 20.88
C ARG A 292 -9.16 -15.75 19.69
N ASP A 293 -9.12 -14.45 19.90
CA ASP A 293 -9.04 -13.47 18.84
C ASP A 293 -7.75 -13.62 18.02
N VAL A 294 -6.61 -13.81 18.67
CA VAL A 294 -5.34 -14.10 18.01
C VAL A 294 -5.33 -15.49 17.35
N GLU A 295 -5.99 -16.49 17.97
CA GLU A 295 -6.12 -17.83 17.39
C GLU A 295 -6.92 -17.80 16.07
N ILE A 296 -8.02 -17.04 16.02
CA ILE A 296 -8.79 -16.86 14.80
C ILE A 296 -7.92 -16.21 13.71
N LEU A 297 -7.13 -15.19 14.03
CA LEU A 297 -6.23 -14.53 13.08
C LEU A 297 -5.21 -15.52 12.49
N LYS A 298 -4.59 -16.34 13.34
CA LYS A 298 -3.67 -17.40 12.91
C LYS A 298 -4.33 -18.33 11.90
N LEU A 299 -5.50 -18.88 12.27
CA LEU A 299 -6.24 -19.81 11.42
C LEU A 299 -6.73 -19.18 10.12
N LEU A 300 -7.12 -17.91 10.14
CA LEU A 300 -7.46 -17.15 8.94
C LEU A 300 -6.27 -17.06 7.99
N ASP A 301 -5.08 -16.72 8.47
CA ASP A 301 -3.90 -16.62 7.59
C ASP A 301 -3.43 -17.99 7.09
N GLU A 302 -3.52 -19.04 7.91
CA GLU A 302 -3.27 -20.41 7.45
C GLU A 302 -4.21 -20.84 6.31
N LYS A 303 -5.46 -20.39 6.34
CA LYS A 303 -6.47 -20.68 5.32
C LYS A 303 -6.36 -19.80 4.08
N LEU A 304 -6.23 -18.49 4.26
CA LEU A 304 -6.36 -17.49 3.20
C LEU A 304 -5.01 -17.06 2.63
N GLN A 305 -3.92 -17.24 3.39
CA GLN A 305 -2.53 -16.96 3.00
C GLN A 305 -2.30 -15.52 2.48
N TYR A 306 -3.03 -14.54 3.02
CA TYR A 306 -2.93 -13.16 2.58
C TYR A 306 -1.58 -12.51 2.87
N LEU A 307 -0.89 -12.94 3.93
CA LEU A 307 0.47 -12.46 4.21
C LEU A 307 1.46 -12.92 3.12
N ALA A 308 1.34 -14.18 2.67
CA ALA A 308 2.19 -14.69 1.59
C ALA A 308 1.92 -13.94 0.27
N LEU A 309 0.64 -13.72 -0.06
CA LEU A 309 0.25 -12.94 -1.23
C LEU A 309 0.75 -11.50 -1.16
N THR A 310 0.62 -10.85 0.01
CA THR A 310 1.12 -9.49 0.24
C THR A 310 2.62 -9.40 0.02
N LYS A 311 3.40 -10.31 0.58
CA LYS A 311 4.86 -10.36 0.38
C LYS A 311 5.23 -10.48 -1.10
N ASN A 312 4.59 -11.39 -1.83
CA ASN A 312 4.83 -11.57 -3.26
C ASN A 312 4.51 -10.32 -4.08
N LEU A 313 3.36 -9.69 -3.84
CA LEU A 313 2.99 -8.45 -4.54
C LEU A 313 3.92 -7.28 -4.21
N SER A 314 4.34 -7.17 -2.96
CA SER A 314 5.26 -6.11 -2.54
C SER A 314 6.65 -6.26 -3.14
N HIS A 315 7.17 -7.49 -3.22
CA HIS A 315 8.44 -7.76 -3.91
C HIS A 315 8.37 -7.45 -5.41
N LYS A 316 7.24 -7.77 -6.05
CA LYS A 316 7.00 -7.41 -7.44
C LYS A 316 6.96 -5.89 -7.63
N GLY A 317 6.29 -5.18 -6.72
CA GLY A 317 6.17 -3.72 -6.73
C GLY A 317 7.34 -2.95 -6.12
N LYS A 318 8.33 -3.64 -5.52
CA LYS A 318 9.48 -3.00 -4.85
C LYS A 318 9.07 -1.96 -3.81
N HIS A 319 8.05 -2.28 -3.00
CA HIS A 319 7.56 -1.43 -1.92
C HIS A 319 7.44 -2.20 -0.61
N ASN A 320 7.26 -1.51 0.51
CA ASN A 320 7.06 -2.12 1.81
C ASN A 320 5.70 -2.84 1.88
N TYR A 321 5.56 -3.85 2.74
CA TYR A 321 4.35 -4.67 2.81
C TYR A 321 3.12 -3.85 3.19
N SER A 322 3.25 -2.91 4.11
CA SER A 322 2.18 -1.99 4.53
C SER A 322 1.66 -1.08 3.40
N GLU A 323 2.36 -0.97 2.30
CA GLU A 323 1.96 -0.17 1.14
C GLU A 323 1.16 -0.94 0.08
N VAL A 324 0.96 -2.24 0.29
CA VAL A 324 0.23 -3.10 -0.66
C VAL A 324 -1.20 -2.65 -0.89
N TYR A 325 -1.80 -1.94 0.06
CA TYR A 325 -3.19 -1.48 -0.03
C TYR A 325 -3.46 -0.56 -1.23
N ALA A 326 -2.46 0.17 -1.70
CA ALA A 326 -2.55 0.99 -2.91
C ALA A 326 -2.01 0.22 -4.12
N ASN A 327 -2.90 -0.23 -5.01
CA ASN A 327 -2.52 -0.97 -6.23
C ASN A 327 -1.52 -0.20 -7.11
N SER A 328 -1.61 1.15 -7.11
CA SER A 328 -0.69 2.01 -7.85
C SER A 328 0.77 1.84 -7.41
N ASN A 329 1.04 1.61 -6.12
CA ASN A 329 2.40 1.40 -5.64
C ASN A 329 3.03 0.14 -6.25
N THR A 330 2.25 -0.95 -6.31
CA THR A 330 2.70 -2.22 -6.92
C THR A 330 2.91 -2.06 -8.42
N GLN A 331 1.99 -1.40 -9.11
CA GLN A 331 2.08 -1.16 -10.56
C GLN A 331 3.26 -0.25 -10.90
N ASP A 332 3.40 0.89 -10.22
CA ASP A 332 4.48 1.86 -10.44
C ASP A 332 5.86 1.19 -10.27
N GLY A 333 6.02 0.41 -9.21
CA GLY A 333 7.28 -0.26 -8.94
C GLY A 333 7.59 -1.38 -9.93
N ALA A 334 6.62 -2.22 -10.25
CA ALA A 334 6.80 -3.33 -11.20
C ALA A 334 7.11 -2.82 -12.62
N ILE A 335 6.35 -1.81 -13.09
CA ILE A 335 6.57 -1.20 -14.40
C ILE A 335 7.94 -0.50 -14.43
N SER A 336 8.29 0.26 -13.39
CA SER A 336 9.57 0.94 -13.32
C SER A 336 10.74 -0.04 -13.33
N ALA A 337 10.65 -1.13 -12.56
CA ALA A 337 11.69 -2.18 -12.55
C ALA A 337 11.86 -2.82 -13.92
N TYR A 338 10.75 -3.11 -14.61
CA TYR A 338 10.78 -3.67 -15.96
C TYR A 338 11.39 -2.68 -16.96
N LEU A 339 10.95 -1.42 -16.99
CA LEU A 339 11.48 -0.41 -17.91
C LEU A 339 12.98 -0.19 -17.70
N LEU A 340 13.42 -0.06 -16.44
CA LEU A 340 14.84 0.08 -16.14
C LEU A 340 15.67 -1.14 -16.61
N SER A 341 15.12 -2.34 -16.53
CA SER A 341 15.79 -3.55 -17.05
C SER A 341 15.99 -3.52 -18.57
N GLN A 342 15.17 -2.73 -19.29
CA GLN A 342 15.29 -2.49 -20.73
C GLN A 342 16.10 -1.23 -21.05
N GLY A 343 16.71 -0.56 -20.05
CA GLY A 343 17.42 0.71 -20.26
C GLY A 343 16.50 1.91 -20.49
N ILE A 344 15.20 1.75 -20.25
CA ILE A 344 14.19 2.80 -20.47
C ILE A 344 13.86 3.46 -19.12
N ILE A 345 13.87 4.78 -19.08
CA ILE A 345 13.57 5.55 -17.89
C ILE A 345 12.07 5.92 -17.87
N PRO A 346 11.35 5.62 -16.76
CA PRO A 346 9.97 6.03 -16.62
C PRO A 346 9.80 7.55 -16.68
N PRO A 347 8.71 8.05 -17.31
CA PRO A 347 8.41 9.47 -17.30
C PRO A 347 8.03 9.95 -15.88
N PRO A 348 8.08 11.26 -15.61
CA PRO A 348 7.55 11.80 -14.38
C PRO A 348 6.04 11.59 -14.30
N LYS A 349 5.49 11.46 -13.09
CA LYS A 349 4.04 11.48 -12.89
C LYS A 349 3.51 12.86 -13.26
N SER A 350 2.33 12.90 -13.87
CA SER A 350 1.70 14.18 -14.16
C SER A 350 1.47 14.97 -12.87
N PRO A 351 1.91 16.23 -12.78
CA PRO A 351 1.72 17.05 -11.59
C PRO A 351 0.23 17.34 -11.31
N ASN A 352 -0.63 17.11 -12.29
CA ASN A 352 -2.07 17.31 -12.17
C ASN A 352 -2.83 16.14 -12.83
N PRO A 353 -2.83 14.93 -12.22
CA PRO A 353 -3.48 13.75 -12.79
C PRO A 353 -5.00 13.91 -12.93
N ARG A 354 -5.56 14.96 -12.35
CA ARG A 354 -6.97 15.31 -12.44
C ARG A 354 -7.10 16.72 -12.97
N SER A 355 -7.07 16.90 -14.28
CA SER A 355 -7.70 18.10 -14.85
C SER A 355 -9.14 18.12 -14.33
N LYS A 356 -9.63 19.25 -13.82
CA LYS A 356 -11.02 19.41 -13.36
C LYS A 356 -12.05 19.15 -14.48
N LYS A 357 -11.62 19.02 -15.72
CA LYS A 357 -12.37 18.48 -16.83
C LYS A 357 -12.17 16.97 -16.82
N GLY A 358 -13.05 16.24 -16.10
CA GLY A 358 -13.09 14.77 -16.17
C GLY A 358 -13.35 14.31 -17.59
N TYR A 359 -12.85 13.13 -17.94
CA TYR A 359 -13.30 12.44 -19.15
C TYR A 359 -14.81 12.21 -19.04
N ALA A 360 -15.53 12.32 -20.16
CA ALA A 360 -16.85 11.76 -20.24
C ALA A 360 -16.73 10.27 -19.89
N GLY A 361 -17.48 9.83 -18.89
CA GLY A 361 -17.55 8.42 -18.54
C GLY A 361 -18.07 7.58 -19.71
N GLY A 362 -17.96 6.26 -19.61
CA GLY A 362 -18.58 5.35 -20.59
C GLY A 362 -20.08 5.64 -20.71
N TYR A 363 -20.62 5.49 -21.91
CA TYR A 363 -22.05 5.62 -22.14
C TYR A 363 -22.80 4.57 -21.31
N LEU A 364 -23.69 5.02 -20.46
CA LEU A 364 -24.54 4.18 -19.62
C LEU A 364 -26.00 4.36 -20.06
N PHE A 365 -26.59 3.31 -20.57
CA PHE A 365 -28.00 3.29 -20.94
C PHE A 365 -28.79 2.55 -19.86
N CYS A 366 -29.77 3.23 -19.27
CA CYS A 366 -30.72 2.61 -18.37
C CYS A 366 -31.99 2.30 -19.12
N PRO A 367 -32.39 1.02 -19.29
CA PRO A 367 -33.67 0.67 -19.87
C PRO A 367 -34.81 1.16 -18.96
N LYS A 368 -36.04 1.26 -19.52
CA LYS A 368 -37.20 1.60 -18.70
C LYS A 368 -37.34 0.62 -17.54
N ALA A 369 -37.61 1.12 -16.35
CA ALA A 369 -37.87 0.27 -15.22
C ALA A 369 -39.10 -0.65 -15.49
N GLY A 370 -38.94 -1.94 -15.24
CA GLY A 370 -39.99 -2.92 -15.52
C GLY A 370 -39.54 -4.35 -15.20
N LEU A 371 -40.47 -5.28 -15.29
CA LEU A 371 -40.20 -6.70 -15.17
C LEU A 371 -39.97 -7.27 -16.59
N TYR A 372 -38.77 -7.76 -16.82
CA TYR A 372 -38.39 -8.38 -18.10
C TYR A 372 -38.27 -9.88 -17.92
N LYS A 373 -38.77 -10.66 -18.88
CA LYS A 373 -38.62 -12.12 -18.95
C LYS A 373 -37.55 -12.46 -19.98
N TYR A 374 -36.86 -13.58 -19.75
CA TYR A 374 -35.84 -14.12 -20.66
C TYR A 374 -34.66 -13.16 -20.91
N MET A 375 -34.22 -12.43 -19.86
CA MET A 375 -33.02 -11.62 -19.92
C MET A 375 -31.79 -12.52 -19.86
N PHE A 376 -30.80 -12.15 -20.65
CA PHE A 376 -29.43 -12.66 -20.50
C PHE A 376 -28.49 -11.45 -20.44
N ASP A 377 -27.37 -11.64 -19.79
CA ASP A 377 -26.32 -10.64 -19.60
C ASP A 377 -25.03 -11.15 -20.23
N GLU A 378 -24.40 -10.33 -21.06
CA GLU A 378 -23.12 -10.63 -21.67
C GLU A 378 -22.10 -9.59 -21.22
N ASP A 379 -21.02 -10.05 -20.60
CA ASP A 379 -19.88 -9.22 -20.24
C ASP A 379 -18.68 -9.54 -21.11
N LEU A 380 -18.07 -8.50 -21.67
CA LEU A 380 -16.86 -8.62 -22.47
C LEU A 380 -15.65 -8.71 -21.52
N THR A 381 -15.12 -9.90 -21.35
CA THR A 381 -13.96 -10.16 -20.50
C THR A 381 -12.80 -9.23 -20.80
N SER A 382 -12.40 -8.43 -19.82
CA SER A 382 -11.27 -7.50 -19.94
C SER A 382 -11.37 -6.54 -21.13
N LEU A 383 -12.56 -5.96 -21.38
CA LEU A 383 -12.83 -5.13 -22.57
C LEU A 383 -11.75 -4.05 -22.79
N TYR A 384 -11.45 -3.22 -21.79
CA TYR A 384 -10.43 -2.17 -21.95
C TYR A 384 -9.02 -2.72 -22.22
N PRO A 385 -8.49 -3.69 -21.45
CA PRO A 385 -7.21 -4.31 -21.77
C PRO A 385 -7.18 -4.92 -23.18
N SER A 386 -8.26 -5.58 -23.60
CA SER A 386 -8.34 -6.18 -24.95
C SER A 386 -8.29 -5.13 -26.05
N ILE A 387 -8.99 -4.00 -25.88
CA ILE A 387 -8.94 -2.89 -26.84
C ILE A 387 -7.54 -2.27 -26.88
N ILE A 388 -6.92 -2.03 -25.70
CA ILE A 388 -5.57 -1.48 -25.61
C ILE A 388 -4.57 -2.38 -26.37
N MET A 389 -4.64 -3.69 -26.15
CA MET A 389 -3.76 -4.65 -26.83
C MET A 389 -4.06 -4.73 -28.34
N SER A 390 -5.33 -4.80 -28.73
CA SER A 390 -5.72 -4.95 -30.15
C SER A 390 -5.38 -3.73 -31.00
N LEU A 391 -5.49 -2.55 -30.41
CA LEU A 391 -5.18 -1.28 -31.08
C LEU A 391 -3.76 -0.78 -30.78
N ASN A 392 -2.97 -1.54 -30.02
CA ASN A 392 -1.60 -1.19 -29.62
C ASN A 392 -1.52 0.23 -29.00
N ILE A 393 -2.43 0.54 -28.08
CA ILE A 393 -2.53 1.86 -27.46
C ILE A 393 -1.52 1.94 -26.32
N GLY A 394 -0.47 2.71 -26.47
CA GLY A 394 0.54 2.96 -25.46
C GLY A 394 1.20 4.33 -25.64
N ARG A 395 1.87 4.81 -24.62
CA ARG A 395 2.63 6.06 -24.73
C ARG A 395 3.78 5.93 -25.73
N GLU A 396 4.41 4.78 -25.77
CA GLU A 396 5.48 4.40 -26.69
C GLU A 396 5.01 4.27 -28.13
N THR A 397 3.73 3.99 -28.34
CA THR A 397 3.12 3.87 -29.67
C THR A 397 2.44 5.16 -30.12
N PHE A 398 2.44 6.19 -29.27
CA PHE A 398 1.84 7.48 -29.57
C PHE A 398 2.71 8.24 -30.58
N VAL A 399 2.21 8.44 -31.77
CA VAL A 399 2.94 9.10 -32.88
C VAL A 399 2.77 10.62 -32.81
N GLY A 400 1.56 11.09 -32.56
CA GLY A 400 1.30 12.52 -32.54
C GLY A 400 -0.17 12.87 -32.35
N ARG A 401 -0.48 14.16 -32.46
CA ARG A 401 -1.83 14.72 -32.36
C ARG A 401 -2.18 15.48 -33.64
N ILE A 402 -3.44 15.42 -33.97
CA ILE A 402 -3.99 16.21 -35.06
C ILE A 402 -4.67 17.43 -34.44
N ILE A 403 -4.32 18.63 -34.92
CA ILE A 403 -4.76 19.90 -34.35
C ILE A 403 -5.35 20.75 -35.46
N ASP A 404 -6.39 21.49 -35.18
CA ASP A 404 -6.97 22.45 -36.13
C ASP A 404 -5.98 23.61 -36.39
N VAL A 405 -5.88 24.02 -37.65
CA VAL A 405 -4.98 25.12 -38.02
C VAL A 405 -5.49 26.45 -37.47
N ASP A 406 -6.80 26.64 -37.43
CA ASP A 406 -7.45 27.87 -37.01
C ASP A 406 -7.63 27.95 -35.50
N ASP A 407 -7.75 26.82 -34.81
CA ASP A 407 -7.78 26.74 -33.33
C ASP A 407 -6.79 25.70 -32.80
N ARG A 408 -5.61 26.16 -32.46
CA ARG A 408 -4.52 25.31 -31.94
C ARG A 408 -4.82 24.62 -30.62
N ASN A 409 -5.90 24.98 -29.93
CA ASN A 409 -6.37 24.27 -28.74
C ASN A 409 -7.37 23.16 -29.07
N ASN A 410 -7.89 23.15 -30.30
CA ASN A 410 -8.82 22.16 -30.77
C ASN A 410 -8.08 20.94 -31.35
N ARG A 411 -8.24 19.80 -30.68
CA ARG A 411 -7.71 18.51 -31.14
C ARG A 411 -8.77 17.82 -31.99
N LEU A 412 -8.38 17.37 -33.15
CA LEU A 412 -9.26 16.75 -34.11
C LEU A 412 -9.18 15.22 -34.00
N GLY A 413 -10.35 14.59 -33.91
CA GLY A 413 -10.50 13.15 -33.93
C GLY A 413 -10.96 12.64 -35.32
N LEU A 414 -11.23 11.33 -35.39
CA LEU A 414 -11.65 10.70 -36.67
C LEU A 414 -12.93 11.31 -37.25
N ASN A 415 -13.88 11.70 -36.39
CA ASN A 415 -15.15 12.28 -36.89
C ASN A 415 -14.95 13.66 -37.48
N ASP A 416 -14.10 14.48 -36.83
CA ASP A 416 -13.78 15.82 -37.36
C ASP A 416 -13.07 15.73 -38.70
N LEU A 417 -12.21 14.74 -38.90
CA LEU A 417 -11.51 14.51 -40.15
C LEU A 417 -12.43 14.06 -41.28
N LYS A 418 -13.50 13.32 -40.99
CA LYS A 418 -14.50 12.92 -41.99
C LYS A 418 -15.30 14.08 -42.58
N GLU A 419 -15.41 15.17 -41.83
CA GLU A 419 -16.11 16.38 -42.23
C GLU A 419 -15.24 17.33 -43.06
N LYS A 420 -13.90 17.14 -43.04
CA LYS A 420 -12.92 17.98 -43.73
C LYS A 420 -12.69 17.53 -45.17
N GLN A 421 -12.42 18.51 -46.05
CA GLN A 421 -12.09 18.22 -47.45
C GLN A 421 -10.62 17.76 -47.60
N PRO A 422 -10.27 16.95 -48.61
CA PRO A 422 -8.92 16.41 -48.80
C PRO A 422 -7.80 17.45 -48.87
N HIS A 423 -8.10 18.63 -49.37
CA HIS A 423 -7.12 19.72 -49.50
C HIS A 423 -7.01 20.64 -48.27
N GLU A 424 -7.88 20.52 -47.29
CA GLU A 424 -7.80 21.32 -46.08
C GLU A 424 -6.53 21.01 -45.29
N SER A 425 -5.97 22.05 -44.69
CA SER A 425 -4.75 21.95 -43.91
C SER A 425 -5.02 21.60 -42.46
N LEU A 426 -4.16 20.78 -41.90
CA LEU A 426 -4.13 20.35 -40.49
C LEU A 426 -2.73 20.54 -39.93
N LEU A 427 -2.62 20.68 -38.63
CA LEU A 427 -1.34 20.61 -37.92
C LEU A 427 -1.20 19.22 -37.31
N VAL A 428 -0.12 18.53 -37.57
CA VAL A 428 0.28 17.32 -36.87
C VAL A 428 1.39 17.66 -35.92
N GLU A 429 1.11 17.52 -34.62
CA GLU A 429 2.10 17.66 -33.55
C GLU A 429 2.63 16.28 -33.18
N ASN A 430 3.89 16.04 -33.40
CA ASN A 430 4.51 14.76 -33.05
C ASN A 430 4.71 14.62 -31.51
N SER A 431 5.13 13.44 -31.04
CA SER A 431 5.39 13.15 -29.64
C SER A 431 6.42 14.08 -28.96
N ARG A 432 7.17 14.86 -29.74
CA ARG A 432 8.17 15.84 -29.29
C ARG A 432 7.68 17.28 -29.32
N GLY A 433 6.41 17.50 -29.66
CA GLY A 433 5.81 18.83 -29.76
C GLY A 433 6.16 19.60 -31.04
N MET A 434 6.85 18.98 -32.00
CA MET A 434 7.06 19.61 -33.30
C MET A 434 5.78 19.57 -34.15
N GLN A 435 5.39 20.72 -34.65
CA GLN A 435 4.19 20.86 -35.47
C GLN A 435 4.57 20.92 -36.96
N THR A 436 3.87 20.13 -37.76
CA THR A 436 4.01 20.11 -39.24
C THR A 436 2.64 20.30 -39.82
N GLN A 437 2.52 21.22 -40.78
CA GLN A 437 1.28 21.42 -41.53
C GLN A 437 1.19 20.41 -42.68
N VAL A 438 0.10 19.69 -42.76
CA VAL A 438 -0.19 18.70 -43.82
C VAL A 438 -1.61 18.86 -44.30
N SER A 439 -1.91 18.41 -45.54
CA SER A 439 -3.31 18.28 -45.97
C SER A 439 -3.96 17.03 -45.40
N VAL A 440 -5.28 16.99 -45.37
CA VAL A 440 -6.05 15.79 -44.94
C VAL A 440 -5.62 14.59 -45.79
N GLU A 441 -5.48 14.75 -47.10
CA GLU A 441 -5.03 13.69 -48.04
C GLU A 441 -3.62 13.18 -47.66
N GLN A 442 -2.68 14.08 -47.42
CA GLN A 442 -1.33 13.72 -46.96
C GLN A 442 -1.35 12.96 -45.64
N LEU A 443 -2.17 13.39 -44.67
CA LEU A 443 -2.33 12.72 -43.42
C LEU A 443 -2.89 11.30 -43.58
N VAL A 444 -3.93 11.12 -44.38
CA VAL A 444 -4.52 9.81 -44.70
C VAL A 444 -3.47 8.88 -45.29
N ASN A 445 -2.70 9.36 -46.26
CA ASN A 445 -1.62 8.58 -46.86
C ASN A 445 -0.54 8.15 -45.87
N ILE A 446 -0.19 9.04 -44.91
CA ILE A 446 0.75 8.71 -43.82
C ILE A 446 0.15 7.62 -42.89
N ILE A 447 -1.10 7.76 -42.52
CA ILE A 447 -1.81 6.82 -41.64
C ILE A 447 -1.87 5.43 -42.30
N GLU A 448 -2.27 5.36 -43.56
CA GLU A 448 -2.36 4.11 -44.30
C GLU A 448 -0.99 3.46 -44.52
N SER A 449 -0.01 4.25 -44.99
CA SER A 449 1.34 3.72 -45.28
C SER A 449 2.09 3.23 -44.06
N GLN A 450 1.83 3.80 -42.88
CA GLN A 450 2.47 3.44 -41.63
C GLN A 450 1.59 2.57 -40.71
N ASN A 451 0.40 2.18 -41.20
CA ASN A 451 -0.58 1.39 -40.44
C ASN A 451 -0.89 1.99 -39.03
N LEU A 452 -1.18 3.30 -39.02
CA LEU A 452 -1.52 4.04 -37.82
C LEU A 452 -3.02 4.01 -37.56
N ALA A 453 -3.41 4.17 -36.28
CA ALA A 453 -4.80 4.35 -35.88
C ALA A 453 -5.02 5.75 -35.32
N ILE A 454 -6.19 6.32 -35.58
CA ILE A 454 -6.64 7.59 -34.98
C ILE A 454 -7.57 7.24 -33.83
N SER A 455 -7.24 7.69 -32.64
CA SER A 455 -8.16 7.66 -31.50
C SER A 455 -9.16 8.81 -31.59
N ALA A 456 -10.40 8.54 -31.23
CA ALA A 456 -11.45 9.53 -31.13
C ALA A 456 -11.17 10.54 -29.99
#